data_6fec8010d4482e76dfcf4ddde27de472
#
_entry.id   6fec8010d4482e76dfcf4ddde27de472
#
_cell.length_a   1.000
_cell.length_b   1.000
_cell.length_c   1.000
_cell.angle_alpha   90.00
_cell.angle_beta   90.00
_cell.angle_gamma   90.00
#
_symmetry.space_group_name_H-M   'P 1'
#
loop_
_entity.id
_entity.type
_entity.pdbx_description
1 polymer ?
#
loop_
_entity_poly.entity_id
_entity_poly.type
_entity_poly.pdbx_seq_one_letter_code
_entity_poly.pdbx_strand_id
1 'polypeptide(L)'
;MRLILVLIISFNLVDAQNLSNVTFGGSNSLDVITWNIENFPKNGQQTIDSVAVIIQSLDVDVIALQEIMNVSDFNNLLSLLPNYSGYCSSGSSRKMAFIYKSNLAVNNIYTIFSSQTYNFAGRAPIVISLNYNGENIEIINSHLKCCGDGILDTNDISDEENRRYRAMNMIKDYIDNNLQSSKVIFLGDLNDELQDPFANNVFRNIFLDSTNYYFADLYISNSSSANWSYPNWPSDIDHILVTNELFNYFTNSNVSTIRIDDYLVGGWSTYDNIISDHRPVGISLNFLTPGCTDNNAVNY
;
A
#
# COMPACT_ATOMS: atom_id res chain seq x y z
N MET A 1 -22.59 -11.73 54.11
CA MET A 1 -22.19 -10.57 53.34
C MET A 1 -21.08 -11.02 52.40
N ARG A 2 -21.39 -11.34 51.13
CA ARG A 2 -20.39 -11.77 50.12
C ARG A 2 -19.87 -10.52 49.41
N LEU A 3 -18.60 -10.25 49.58
CA LEU A 3 -17.90 -9.19 48.84
C LEU A 3 -17.73 -9.65 47.40
N ILE A 4 -18.40 -9.00 46.44
CA ILE A 4 -18.16 -9.18 45.01
C ILE A 4 -16.96 -8.29 44.67
N LEU A 5 -15.81 -8.93 44.40
CA LEU A 5 -14.62 -8.26 43.90
C LEU A 5 -14.86 -8.00 42.41
N VAL A 6 -15.21 -6.78 42.04
CA VAL A 6 -15.25 -6.36 40.63
C VAL A 6 -13.82 -6.08 40.23
N LEU A 7 -13.25 -7.04 39.47
CA LEU A 7 -11.96 -6.85 38.82
C LEU A 7 -12.15 -5.89 37.64
N ILE A 8 -11.82 -4.62 37.84
CA ILE A 8 -11.74 -3.66 36.72
C ILE A 8 -10.46 -3.98 35.99
N ILE A 9 -10.56 -4.73 34.91
CA ILE A 9 -9.47 -4.89 33.91
C ILE A 9 -9.45 -3.58 33.14
N SER A 10 -8.55 -2.66 33.52
CA SER A 10 -8.21 -1.51 32.70
C SER A 10 -7.41 -2.03 31.49
N PHE A 11 -8.07 -2.28 30.39
CA PHE A 11 -7.38 -2.34 29.10
C PHE A 11 -6.78 -0.95 28.90
N ASN A 12 -5.45 -0.89 28.72
CA ASN A 12 -4.79 0.25 28.13
C ASN A 12 -5.18 0.27 26.64
N LEU A 13 -6.37 0.74 26.34
CA LEU A 13 -6.72 1.20 25.01
C LEU A 13 -5.77 2.37 24.76
N VAL A 14 -4.82 2.22 23.84
CA VAL A 14 -4.25 3.36 23.13
C VAL A 14 -5.44 4.23 22.78
N ASP A 15 -5.42 5.51 23.16
CA ASP A 15 -6.58 6.39 23.08
C ASP A 15 -7.22 6.30 21.68
N ALA A 16 -8.19 5.42 21.53
CA ALA A 16 -8.94 5.18 20.30
C ALA A 16 -9.66 6.46 19.81
N GLN A 17 -9.77 7.47 20.67
CA GLN A 17 -10.39 8.74 20.36
C GLN A 17 -9.64 9.56 19.28
N ASN A 18 -8.33 9.42 19.17
CA ASN A 18 -7.57 10.19 18.18
C ASN A 18 -7.45 9.45 16.83
N LEU A 19 -7.33 8.13 16.84
CA LEU A 19 -7.23 7.33 15.60
C LEU A 19 -8.50 7.40 14.75
N SER A 20 -9.67 7.60 15.35
CA SER A 20 -10.93 7.80 14.63
C SER A 20 -11.01 9.10 13.81
N ASN A 21 -10.01 9.96 13.91
CA ASN A 21 -9.92 11.22 13.13
C ASN A 21 -8.95 11.12 11.93
N VAL A 22 -8.28 10.00 11.77
CA VAL A 22 -7.41 9.77 10.60
C VAL A 22 -8.29 9.70 9.36
N THR A 23 -8.01 10.49 8.35
CA THR A 23 -8.79 10.53 7.10
C THR A 23 -7.88 10.51 5.88
N PHE A 24 -8.34 9.89 4.81
CA PHE A 24 -7.69 9.92 3.51
C PHE A 24 -8.75 9.78 2.40
N GLY A 25 -8.50 10.39 1.23
CA GLY A 25 -9.37 10.24 0.09
C GLY A 25 -10.70 11.00 0.17
N GLY A 26 -11.69 10.55 -0.60
CA GLY A 26 -12.97 11.23 -0.74
C GLY A 26 -14.12 10.33 -1.21
N SER A 27 -15.34 10.83 -1.17
CA SER A 27 -16.55 10.06 -1.46
C SER A 27 -16.72 9.63 -2.94
N ASN A 28 -15.97 10.23 -3.86
CA ASN A 28 -16.12 10.01 -5.32
C ASN A 28 -14.78 9.61 -5.97
N SER A 29 -13.83 9.17 -5.19
CA SER A 29 -12.51 8.73 -5.64
C SER A 29 -12.34 7.23 -5.42
N LEU A 30 -11.44 6.62 -6.18
CA LEU A 30 -10.84 5.33 -5.82
C LEU A 30 -9.66 5.60 -4.92
N ASP A 31 -9.77 5.18 -3.68
CA ASP A 31 -8.77 5.40 -2.64
C ASP A 31 -8.00 4.11 -2.39
N VAL A 32 -6.70 4.12 -2.72
CA VAL A 32 -5.82 2.96 -2.59
C VAL A 32 -4.62 3.32 -1.74
N ILE A 33 -4.29 2.47 -0.77
CA ILE A 33 -3.08 2.63 0.04
C ILE A 33 -2.20 1.39 0.00
N THR A 34 -0.88 1.59 0.10
CA THR A 34 0.09 0.56 0.46
C THR A 34 0.54 0.78 1.90
N TRP A 35 0.69 -0.32 2.65
CA TRP A 35 1.12 -0.25 4.03
C TRP A 35 1.86 -1.53 4.45
N ASN A 36 3.16 -1.41 4.66
CA ASN A 36 3.90 -2.43 5.40
C ASN A 36 3.52 -2.30 6.88
N ILE A 37 2.91 -3.35 7.46
CA ILE A 37 2.46 -3.37 8.86
C ILE A 37 3.35 -4.23 9.76
N GLU A 38 4.63 -4.21 9.45
CA GLU A 38 5.77 -4.77 10.19
C GLU A 38 5.48 -6.03 11.01
N ASN A 39 5.84 -7.18 10.46
CA ASN A 39 5.70 -8.47 11.16
C ASN A 39 4.31 -8.68 11.83
N PHE A 40 3.25 -8.27 11.14
CA PHE A 40 1.88 -8.22 11.70
C PHE A 40 1.41 -9.56 12.25
N PRO A 41 0.91 -9.57 13.53
CA PRO A 41 0.73 -8.44 14.44
C PRO A 41 1.96 -8.26 15.36
N LYS A 42 2.68 -7.14 15.23
CA LYS A 42 3.91 -6.80 15.98
C LYS A 42 3.71 -6.95 17.49
N ASN A 43 2.59 -6.50 18.01
CA ASN A 43 2.25 -6.48 19.44
C ASN A 43 0.94 -7.24 19.74
N GLY A 44 0.68 -8.32 19.00
CA GLY A 44 -0.47 -9.19 19.18
C GLY A 44 -1.81 -8.47 18.99
N GLN A 45 -2.76 -8.72 19.90
CA GLN A 45 -4.13 -8.19 19.79
C GLN A 45 -4.16 -6.66 19.77
N GLN A 46 -3.25 -5.98 20.49
CA GLN A 46 -3.20 -4.52 20.48
C GLN A 46 -2.93 -3.94 19.09
N THR A 47 -2.02 -4.55 18.32
CA THR A 47 -1.79 -4.17 16.92
C THR A 47 -3.03 -4.40 16.09
N ILE A 48 -3.68 -5.57 16.22
CA ILE A 48 -4.88 -5.94 15.46
C ILE A 48 -6.00 -4.91 15.70
N ASP A 49 -6.28 -4.59 16.96
CA ASP A 49 -7.33 -3.63 17.34
C ASP A 49 -7.02 -2.23 16.82
N SER A 50 -5.77 -1.77 16.94
CA SER A 50 -5.34 -0.46 16.44
C SER A 50 -5.45 -0.36 14.92
N VAL A 51 -4.97 -1.37 14.18
CA VAL A 51 -5.06 -1.42 12.72
C VAL A 51 -6.52 -1.46 12.26
N ALA A 52 -7.39 -2.19 12.96
CA ALA A 52 -8.83 -2.20 12.65
C ALA A 52 -9.46 -0.81 12.78
N VAL A 53 -9.17 -0.08 13.86
CA VAL A 53 -9.67 1.30 14.07
C VAL A 53 -9.14 2.24 12.98
N ILE A 54 -7.86 2.14 12.61
CA ILE A 54 -7.26 2.96 11.56
C ILE A 54 -7.93 2.70 10.21
N ILE A 55 -8.11 1.44 9.82
CA ILE A 55 -8.75 1.08 8.55
C ILE A 55 -10.19 1.59 8.49
N GLN A 56 -10.95 1.43 9.57
CA GLN A 56 -12.33 1.95 9.65
C GLN A 56 -12.38 3.47 9.53
N SER A 57 -11.40 4.17 10.11
CA SER A 57 -11.33 5.63 10.08
C SER A 57 -10.91 6.16 8.72
N LEU A 58 -9.93 5.53 8.09
CA LEU A 58 -9.47 5.89 6.75
C LEU A 58 -10.57 5.72 5.70
N ASP A 59 -11.45 4.73 5.87
CA ASP A 59 -12.55 4.38 4.95
C ASP A 59 -12.13 4.31 3.48
N VAL A 60 -10.92 3.81 3.20
CA VAL A 60 -10.37 3.68 1.85
C VAL A 60 -10.90 2.42 1.14
N ASP A 61 -10.85 2.40 -0.18
CA ASP A 61 -11.44 1.34 -0.99
C ASP A 61 -10.58 0.07 -1.03
N VAL A 62 -9.24 0.23 -1.18
CA VAL A 62 -8.30 -0.90 -1.25
C VAL A 62 -7.05 -0.60 -0.42
N ILE A 63 -6.64 -1.58 0.36
CA ILE A 63 -5.44 -1.57 1.18
C ILE A 63 -4.56 -2.74 0.77
N ALA A 64 -3.37 -2.44 0.28
CA ALA A 64 -2.34 -3.42 -0.01
C ALA A 64 -1.39 -3.52 1.18
N LEU A 65 -1.39 -4.66 1.86
CA LEU A 65 -0.61 -4.90 3.06
C LEU A 65 0.62 -5.76 2.76
N GLN A 66 1.72 -5.47 3.45
CA GLN A 66 2.92 -6.28 3.46
C GLN A 66 3.22 -6.74 4.89
N GLU A 67 4.01 -7.81 5.00
CA GLU A 67 4.48 -8.41 6.25
C GLU A 67 3.40 -9.06 7.14
N ILE A 68 2.40 -9.68 6.56
CA ILE A 68 1.47 -10.53 7.31
C ILE A 68 2.17 -11.84 7.72
N MET A 69 2.35 -12.08 9.01
CA MET A 69 3.05 -13.26 9.50
C MET A 69 2.22 -14.53 9.39
N ASN A 70 0.94 -14.45 9.67
CA ASN A 70 0.06 -15.61 9.54
C ASN A 70 -1.38 -15.22 9.15
N VAL A 71 -2.08 -16.18 8.53
CA VAL A 71 -3.43 -15.98 8.02
C VAL A 71 -4.45 -15.89 9.16
N SER A 72 -4.18 -16.50 10.31
CA SER A 72 -5.11 -16.48 11.45
C SER A 72 -5.28 -15.06 12.00
N ASP A 73 -4.17 -14.34 12.19
CA ASP A 73 -4.23 -12.96 12.70
C ASP A 73 -4.81 -12.00 11.66
N PHE A 74 -4.53 -12.23 10.38
CA PHE A 74 -5.20 -11.51 9.29
C PHE A 74 -6.72 -11.72 9.31
N ASN A 75 -7.18 -12.95 9.51
CA ASN A 75 -8.61 -13.24 9.63
C ASN A 75 -9.22 -12.65 10.90
N ASN A 76 -8.45 -12.57 11.99
CA ASN A 76 -8.88 -11.87 13.20
C ASN A 76 -9.07 -10.38 12.92
N LEU A 77 -8.14 -9.72 12.23
CA LEU A 77 -8.30 -8.33 11.78
C LEU A 77 -9.55 -8.16 10.92
N LEU A 78 -9.77 -9.03 9.92
CA LEU A 78 -10.96 -8.96 9.06
C LEU A 78 -12.28 -9.10 9.83
N SER A 79 -12.29 -9.91 10.89
CA SER A 79 -13.48 -10.08 11.72
C SER A 79 -13.93 -8.80 12.44
N LEU A 80 -13.03 -7.83 12.60
CA LEU A 80 -13.28 -6.51 13.16
C LEU A 80 -13.70 -5.47 12.09
N LEU A 81 -13.68 -5.84 10.80
CA LEU A 81 -13.92 -4.97 9.66
C LEU A 81 -15.17 -5.38 8.85
N PRO A 82 -16.40 -5.16 9.38
CA PRO A 82 -17.61 -5.74 8.78
C PRO A 82 -17.93 -5.27 7.36
N ASN A 83 -17.39 -4.11 6.96
CA ASN A 83 -17.60 -3.54 5.62
C ASN A 83 -16.51 -3.91 4.62
N TYR A 84 -15.54 -4.75 5.03
CA TYR A 84 -14.40 -5.12 4.21
C TYR A 84 -14.35 -6.62 3.98
N SER A 85 -13.78 -6.97 2.85
CA SER A 85 -13.35 -8.33 2.49
C SER A 85 -11.83 -8.35 2.38
N GLY A 86 -11.21 -9.53 2.33
CA GLY A 86 -9.76 -9.59 2.24
C GLY A 86 -9.25 -10.88 1.63
N TYR A 87 -8.02 -10.81 1.16
CA TYR A 87 -7.24 -11.92 0.64
C TYR A 87 -5.82 -11.85 1.22
N CYS A 88 -5.32 -12.97 1.70
CA CYS A 88 -3.94 -13.11 2.15
C CYS A 88 -3.23 -14.19 1.34
N SER A 89 -2.05 -13.88 0.81
CA SER A 89 -1.24 -14.80 0.03
C SER A 89 -0.76 -15.99 0.88
N SER A 90 -0.37 -17.07 0.23
CA SER A 90 0.20 -18.26 0.87
C SER A 90 1.69 -18.41 0.56
N GLY A 91 2.39 -19.29 1.26
CA GLY A 91 3.73 -19.77 0.90
C GLY A 91 4.92 -19.00 1.45
N SER A 92 4.82 -17.70 1.72
CA SER A 92 5.90 -16.88 2.31
C SER A 92 5.74 -16.74 3.83
N SER A 93 6.86 -16.54 4.56
CA SER A 93 6.84 -16.21 6.00
C SER A 93 6.32 -14.81 6.26
N ARG A 94 6.57 -13.85 5.35
CA ARG A 94 6.02 -12.49 5.33
C ARG A 94 5.11 -12.36 4.13
N LYS A 95 3.81 -12.50 4.35
CA LYS A 95 2.80 -12.56 3.31
C LYS A 95 2.37 -11.15 2.90
N MET A 96 1.85 -11.05 1.69
CA MET A 96 1.12 -9.89 1.22
C MET A 96 -0.38 -10.15 1.31
N ALA A 97 -1.16 -9.09 1.51
CA ALA A 97 -2.60 -9.20 1.55
C ALA A 97 -3.27 -8.00 0.87
N PHE A 98 -4.54 -8.17 0.54
CA PHE A 98 -5.46 -7.07 0.24
C PHE A 98 -6.58 -7.06 1.26
N ILE A 99 -6.96 -5.87 1.72
CA ILE A 99 -8.23 -5.58 2.37
C ILE A 99 -8.95 -4.59 1.45
N TYR A 100 -10.21 -4.82 1.16
CA TYR A 100 -10.97 -3.98 0.24
C TYR A 100 -12.45 -3.89 0.65
N LYS A 101 -13.11 -2.76 0.33
CA LYS A 101 -14.53 -2.59 0.62
C LYS A 101 -15.36 -3.70 -0.02
N SER A 102 -16.24 -4.34 0.74
CA SER A 102 -17.02 -5.50 0.30
C SER A 102 -18.02 -5.20 -0.83
N ASN A 103 -18.31 -3.93 -1.07
CA ASN A 103 -19.17 -3.47 -2.16
C ASN A 103 -18.42 -3.23 -3.48
N LEU A 104 -17.09 -3.32 -3.50
CA LEU A 104 -16.32 -3.23 -4.74
C LEU A 104 -16.56 -4.44 -5.64
N ALA A 105 -16.67 -4.19 -6.92
CA ALA A 105 -16.80 -5.25 -7.93
C ALA A 105 -15.42 -5.87 -8.23
N VAL A 106 -14.95 -6.74 -7.34
CA VAL A 106 -13.70 -7.49 -7.52
C VAL A 106 -13.96 -8.67 -8.47
N ASN A 107 -13.22 -8.69 -9.59
CA ASN A 107 -13.31 -9.71 -10.62
C ASN A 107 -12.49 -10.94 -10.27
N ASN A 108 -11.24 -10.73 -9.80
CA ASN A 108 -10.29 -11.78 -9.47
C ASN A 108 -9.18 -11.28 -8.54
N ILE A 109 -8.61 -12.20 -7.76
CA ILE A 109 -7.35 -11.99 -7.04
C ILE A 109 -6.43 -13.16 -7.36
N TYR A 110 -5.23 -12.88 -7.84
CA TYR A 110 -4.30 -13.90 -8.30
C TYR A 110 -2.84 -13.52 -8.03
N THR A 111 -1.96 -14.49 -8.20
CA THR A 111 -0.51 -14.34 -7.97
C THR A 111 0.22 -14.41 -9.30
N ILE A 112 1.18 -13.51 -9.49
CA ILE A 112 2.09 -13.52 -10.63
C ILE A 112 3.50 -13.94 -10.19
N PHE A 113 4.31 -14.49 -11.11
CA PHE A 113 5.69 -14.92 -10.85
C PHE A 113 5.86 -15.96 -9.73
N SER A 114 4.86 -16.79 -9.45
CA SER A 114 4.92 -17.79 -8.37
C SER A 114 6.06 -18.80 -8.49
N SER A 115 6.57 -19.05 -9.71
CA SER A 115 7.74 -19.89 -9.98
C SER A 115 9.07 -19.11 -10.07
N GLN A 116 9.06 -17.77 -9.95
CA GLN A 116 10.22 -16.88 -10.17
C GLN A 116 10.41 -15.91 -9.00
N THR A 117 10.21 -16.37 -7.79
CA THR A 117 10.15 -15.51 -6.59
C THR A 117 11.51 -15.00 -6.11
N TYR A 118 12.63 -15.43 -6.69
CA TYR A 118 13.97 -15.06 -6.20
C TYR A 118 14.17 -13.52 -6.16
N ASN A 119 13.84 -12.84 -7.25
CA ASN A 119 13.96 -11.37 -7.33
C ASN A 119 12.96 -10.65 -6.41
N PHE A 120 11.85 -11.28 -6.08
CA PHE A 120 10.82 -10.80 -5.16
C PHE A 120 11.05 -11.27 -3.70
N ALA A 121 12.30 -11.58 -3.33
CA ALA A 121 12.67 -12.03 -1.99
C ALA A 121 11.82 -13.21 -1.46
N GLY A 122 11.42 -14.13 -2.35
CA GLY A 122 10.59 -15.29 -2.03
C GLY A 122 9.08 -14.98 -1.94
N ARG A 123 8.65 -13.76 -2.25
CA ARG A 123 7.27 -13.26 -2.13
C ARG A 123 6.69 -12.93 -3.49
N ALA A 124 5.97 -13.86 -4.11
CA ALA A 124 5.35 -13.61 -5.40
C ALA A 124 4.32 -12.47 -5.30
N PRO A 125 4.37 -11.44 -6.18
CA PRO A 125 3.40 -10.36 -6.17
C PRO A 125 1.97 -10.87 -6.35
N ILE A 126 1.02 -10.20 -5.72
CA ILE A 126 -0.42 -10.47 -5.83
C ILE A 126 -1.13 -9.34 -6.55
N VAL A 127 -2.14 -9.70 -7.31
CA VAL A 127 -2.92 -8.75 -8.13
C VAL A 127 -4.38 -8.85 -7.73
N ILE A 128 -5.02 -7.70 -7.52
CA ILE A 128 -6.47 -7.60 -7.46
C ILE A 128 -6.97 -6.90 -8.72
N SER A 129 -7.87 -7.57 -9.45
CA SER A 129 -8.59 -7.04 -10.60
C SER A 129 -9.98 -6.63 -10.18
N LEU A 130 -10.34 -5.38 -10.42
CA LEU A 130 -11.65 -4.85 -10.03
C LEU A 130 -12.24 -3.94 -11.11
N ASN A 131 -13.55 -3.74 -11.05
CA ASN A 131 -14.23 -2.73 -11.84
C ASN A 131 -14.65 -1.57 -10.92
N TYR A 132 -14.23 -0.35 -11.28
CA TYR A 132 -14.61 0.87 -10.58
C TYR A 132 -15.22 1.86 -11.55
N ASN A 133 -16.52 2.19 -11.36
CA ASN A 133 -17.27 3.10 -12.24
C ASN A 133 -17.23 2.70 -13.74
N GLY A 134 -17.20 1.39 -14.04
CA GLY A 134 -17.13 0.88 -15.41
C GLY A 134 -15.72 0.70 -15.95
N GLU A 135 -14.68 1.11 -15.21
CA GLU A 135 -13.29 1.00 -15.58
C GLU A 135 -12.62 -0.23 -14.95
N ASN A 136 -11.88 -0.99 -15.74
CA ASN A 136 -11.10 -2.12 -15.23
C ASN A 136 -9.77 -1.62 -14.67
N ILE A 137 -9.50 -1.96 -13.43
CA ILE A 137 -8.32 -1.56 -12.69
C ILE A 137 -7.61 -2.79 -12.15
N GLU A 138 -6.31 -2.84 -12.37
CA GLU A 138 -5.42 -3.86 -11.83
C GLU A 138 -4.51 -3.24 -10.78
N ILE A 139 -4.55 -3.73 -9.55
CA ILE A 139 -3.67 -3.28 -8.48
C ILE A 139 -2.71 -4.40 -8.13
N ILE A 140 -1.41 -4.15 -8.32
CA ILE A 140 -0.34 -5.13 -8.08
C ILE A 140 0.36 -4.76 -6.78
N ASN A 141 0.32 -5.64 -5.78
CA ASN A 141 1.01 -5.48 -4.50
C ASN A 141 2.30 -6.29 -4.52
N SER A 142 3.41 -5.64 -4.17
CA SER A 142 4.72 -6.26 -4.07
C SER A 142 5.45 -5.83 -2.79
N HIS A 143 6.37 -6.70 -2.33
CA HIS A 143 7.33 -6.36 -1.29
C HIS A 143 8.70 -6.87 -1.74
N LEU A 144 9.56 -5.95 -2.16
CA LEU A 144 10.85 -6.28 -2.77
C LEU A 144 11.91 -6.63 -1.73
N LYS A 145 13.10 -6.99 -2.21
CA LYS A 145 14.24 -7.38 -1.36
C LYS A 145 14.76 -6.15 -0.59
N CYS A 146 14.80 -6.24 0.73
CA CYS A 146 15.34 -5.17 1.57
C CYS A 146 16.87 -5.11 1.50
N CYS A 147 17.37 -3.99 1.99
CA CYS A 147 18.77 -3.75 2.33
C CYS A 147 19.68 -3.64 1.09
N GLY A 148 20.95 -3.80 1.27
CA GLY A 148 21.99 -3.60 0.25
C GLY A 148 22.94 -2.47 0.67
N ASP A 149 23.82 -2.07 -0.23
CA ASP A 149 24.82 -1.01 -0.01
C ASP A 149 24.55 0.25 -0.87
N GLY A 150 23.44 0.27 -1.61
CA GLY A 150 23.05 1.37 -2.50
C GLY A 150 23.80 1.37 -3.83
N ILE A 151 24.51 0.29 -4.19
CA ILE A 151 25.28 0.16 -5.44
C ILE A 151 24.70 -0.99 -6.27
N LEU A 152 24.12 -0.66 -7.42
CA LEU A 152 23.57 -1.64 -8.33
C LEU A 152 24.67 -2.36 -9.13
N ASP A 153 25.04 -3.58 -8.71
CA ASP A 153 25.91 -4.47 -9.50
C ASP A 153 25.07 -5.45 -10.34
N THR A 154 24.86 -5.13 -11.59
CA THR A 154 24.08 -5.98 -12.53
C THR A 154 24.77 -7.29 -12.89
N ASN A 155 26.05 -7.50 -12.54
CA ASN A 155 26.79 -8.74 -12.76
C ASN A 155 26.65 -9.71 -11.60
N ASP A 156 26.32 -9.23 -10.39
CA ASP A 156 26.03 -10.08 -9.25
C ASP A 156 24.51 -10.32 -9.15
N ILE A 157 24.10 -11.59 -9.31
CA ILE A 157 22.70 -12.00 -9.20
C ILE A 157 22.19 -11.98 -7.75
N SER A 158 23.10 -11.95 -6.77
CA SER A 158 22.76 -11.94 -5.35
C SER A 158 22.67 -10.53 -4.77
N ASP A 159 23.22 -9.54 -5.47
CA ASP A 159 23.12 -8.13 -5.12
C ASP A 159 21.67 -7.71 -4.89
N GLU A 160 21.39 -7.04 -3.79
CA GLU A 160 20.04 -6.68 -3.38
C GLU A 160 19.40 -5.69 -4.35
N GLU A 161 20.15 -4.69 -4.79
CA GLU A 161 19.76 -3.68 -5.77
C GLU A 161 19.46 -4.32 -7.12
N ASN A 162 20.31 -5.26 -7.56
CA ASN A 162 20.09 -5.99 -8.81
C ASN A 162 18.84 -6.87 -8.75
N ARG A 163 18.55 -7.47 -7.60
CA ARG A 163 17.31 -8.24 -7.41
C ARG A 163 16.09 -7.34 -7.53
N ARG A 164 16.12 -6.12 -6.93
CA ARG A 164 15.04 -5.12 -7.07
C ARG A 164 14.93 -4.63 -8.52
N TYR A 165 16.06 -4.29 -9.14
CA TYR A 165 16.10 -3.88 -10.55
C TYR A 165 15.49 -4.93 -11.48
N ARG A 166 15.82 -6.21 -11.28
CA ARG A 166 15.24 -7.33 -12.06
C ARG A 166 13.75 -7.50 -11.76
N ALA A 167 13.34 -7.39 -10.51
CA ALA A 167 11.93 -7.45 -10.14
C ALA A 167 11.12 -6.34 -10.83
N MET A 168 11.63 -5.11 -10.83
CA MET A 168 10.98 -3.98 -11.51
C MET A 168 10.88 -4.18 -13.01
N ASN A 169 11.93 -4.70 -13.66
CA ASN A 169 11.87 -5.04 -15.10
C ASN A 169 10.84 -6.15 -15.36
N MET A 170 10.76 -7.19 -14.52
CA MET A 170 9.76 -8.24 -14.65
C MET A 170 8.33 -7.69 -14.51
N ILE A 171 8.09 -6.78 -13.57
CA ILE A 171 6.78 -6.11 -13.41
C ILE A 171 6.46 -5.28 -14.64
N LYS A 172 7.41 -4.47 -15.13
CA LYS A 172 7.22 -3.67 -16.35
C LYS A 172 6.88 -4.56 -17.54
N ASP A 173 7.67 -5.61 -17.77
CA ASP A 173 7.44 -6.57 -18.86
C ASP A 173 6.07 -7.26 -18.74
N TYR A 174 5.64 -7.56 -17.52
CA TYR A 174 4.32 -8.14 -17.27
C TYR A 174 3.19 -7.19 -17.64
N ILE A 175 3.28 -5.93 -17.23
CA ILE A 175 2.30 -4.89 -17.55
C ILE A 175 2.27 -4.69 -19.07
N ASP A 176 3.42 -4.46 -19.69
CA ASP A 176 3.56 -4.21 -21.13
C ASP A 176 3.00 -5.34 -22.01
N ASN A 177 3.12 -6.60 -21.57
CA ASN A 177 2.71 -7.75 -22.36
C ASN A 177 1.32 -8.31 -22.04
N ASN A 178 0.80 -8.08 -20.82
CA ASN A 178 -0.44 -8.71 -20.35
C ASN A 178 -1.54 -7.72 -19.95
N LEU A 179 -1.19 -6.45 -19.69
CA LEU A 179 -2.11 -5.45 -19.15
C LEU A 179 -2.15 -4.16 -20.00
N GLN A 180 -1.84 -4.25 -21.28
CA GLN A 180 -1.64 -3.14 -22.24
C GLN A 180 -2.78 -2.10 -22.31
N SER A 181 -3.99 -2.47 -21.95
CA SER A 181 -5.16 -1.58 -21.97
C SER A 181 -5.79 -1.41 -20.59
N SER A 182 -5.14 -1.91 -19.57
CA SER A 182 -5.63 -1.86 -18.20
C SER A 182 -5.08 -0.63 -17.49
N LYS A 183 -5.90 -0.05 -16.64
CA LYS A 183 -5.47 0.95 -15.68
C LYS A 183 -4.73 0.24 -14.55
N VAL A 184 -3.40 0.39 -14.48
CA VAL A 184 -2.58 -0.34 -13.51
C VAL A 184 -2.06 0.58 -12.42
N ILE A 185 -2.22 0.13 -11.17
CA ILE A 185 -1.55 0.68 -9.99
C ILE A 185 -0.61 -0.41 -9.47
N PHE A 186 0.70 -0.20 -9.55
CA PHE A 186 1.69 -1.06 -8.91
C PHE A 186 2.20 -0.36 -7.66
N LEU A 187 2.16 -1.04 -6.51
CA LEU A 187 2.49 -0.43 -5.23
C LEU A 187 3.09 -1.46 -4.26
N GLY A 188 3.68 -0.96 -3.19
CA GLY A 188 4.23 -1.81 -2.14
C GLY A 188 5.42 -1.16 -1.44
N ASP A 189 6.00 -1.92 -0.52
CA ASP A 189 7.32 -1.67 0.02
C ASP A 189 8.36 -2.12 -1.01
N LEU A 190 8.87 -1.17 -1.80
CA LEU A 190 9.80 -1.44 -2.89
C LEU A 190 11.26 -1.43 -2.44
N ASN A 191 11.52 -1.06 -1.16
CA ASN A 191 12.84 -1.13 -0.51
C ASN A 191 13.97 -0.39 -1.23
N ASP A 192 13.65 0.68 -1.98
CA ASP A 192 14.62 1.51 -2.68
C ASP A 192 14.10 2.93 -2.85
N GLU A 193 14.98 3.92 -3.00
CA GLU A 193 14.61 5.32 -3.11
C GLU A 193 14.49 5.79 -4.56
N LEU A 194 13.45 6.57 -4.89
CA LEU A 194 13.26 7.13 -6.23
C LEU A 194 14.37 8.12 -6.61
N GLN A 195 15.05 8.70 -5.61
CA GLN A 195 16.07 9.75 -5.76
C GLN A 195 17.48 9.23 -5.98
N ASP A 196 17.67 7.92 -5.99
CA ASP A 196 19.00 7.35 -6.19
C ASP A 196 19.63 7.81 -7.52
N PRO A 197 20.95 7.98 -7.54
CA PRO A 197 21.67 8.30 -8.76
C PRO A 197 21.35 7.31 -9.89
N PHE A 198 21.09 7.78 -11.10
CA PHE A 198 20.63 6.96 -12.23
C PHE A 198 21.42 5.65 -12.43
N ALA A 199 22.74 5.66 -12.18
CA ALA A 199 23.58 4.47 -12.32
C ALA A 199 23.16 3.35 -11.33
N ASN A 200 22.72 3.71 -10.14
CA ASN A 200 22.33 2.80 -9.07
C ASN A 200 20.81 2.64 -8.93
N ASN A 201 20.03 3.52 -9.59
CA ASN A 201 18.58 3.54 -9.45
C ASN A 201 17.94 2.29 -10.07
N VAL A 202 17.26 1.52 -9.24
CA VAL A 202 16.60 0.27 -9.65
C VAL A 202 15.35 0.53 -10.52
N PHE A 203 14.80 1.75 -10.46
CA PHE A 203 13.62 2.19 -11.21
C PHE A 203 13.98 2.87 -12.54
N ARG A 204 15.26 2.92 -12.91
CA ARG A 204 15.73 3.70 -14.07
C ARG A 204 15.02 3.38 -15.39
N ASN A 205 14.61 2.12 -15.62
CA ASN A 205 13.90 1.75 -16.84
C ASN A 205 12.44 2.24 -16.84
N ILE A 206 11.85 2.41 -15.69
CA ILE A 206 10.55 3.07 -15.50
C ILE A 206 10.69 4.57 -15.81
N PHE A 207 11.69 5.24 -15.25
CA PHE A 207 11.94 6.66 -15.50
C PHE A 207 12.25 6.96 -16.99
N LEU A 208 12.92 6.04 -17.68
CA LEU A 208 13.17 6.15 -19.13
C LEU A 208 11.90 6.02 -19.98
N ASP A 209 10.83 5.46 -19.42
CA ASP A 209 9.54 5.26 -20.09
C ASP A 209 8.42 6.12 -19.46
N SER A 210 8.75 7.38 -19.22
CA SER A 210 7.87 8.34 -18.53
C SER A 210 6.59 8.71 -19.30
N THR A 211 6.48 8.30 -20.56
CA THR A 211 5.25 8.44 -21.35
C THR A 211 4.22 7.38 -21.00
N ASN A 212 4.64 6.25 -20.47
CA ASN A 212 3.79 5.13 -20.11
C ASN A 212 3.67 4.91 -18.60
N TYR A 213 4.63 5.41 -17.81
CA TYR A 213 4.72 5.16 -16.37
C TYR A 213 5.04 6.42 -15.58
N TYR A 214 4.45 6.53 -14.37
CA TYR A 214 4.72 7.64 -13.47
C TYR A 214 4.63 7.18 -12.01
N PHE A 215 5.64 7.49 -11.20
CA PHE A 215 5.56 7.34 -9.74
C PHE A 215 4.73 8.47 -9.18
N ALA A 216 3.55 8.14 -8.69
CA ALA A 216 2.58 9.11 -8.20
C ALA A 216 3.06 9.85 -6.94
N ASP A 217 3.90 9.22 -6.16
CA ASP A 217 4.53 9.71 -4.94
C ASP A 217 5.90 10.39 -5.15
N LEU A 218 6.39 10.55 -6.39
CA LEU A 218 7.70 11.14 -6.70
C LEU A 218 7.94 12.50 -6.03
N TYR A 219 6.90 13.30 -5.84
CA TYR A 219 7.04 14.58 -5.16
C TYR A 219 7.25 14.43 -3.63
N ILE A 220 6.80 13.32 -3.01
CA ILE A 220 7.04 13.00 -1.61
C ILE A 220 8.52 12.73 -1.41
N SER A 221 9.15 11.92 -2.28
CA SER A 221 10.57 11.64 -2.27
C SER A 221 11.42 12.91 -2.40
N ASN A 222 10.93 13.93 -3.13
CA ASN A 222 11.55 15.25 -3.26
C ASN A 222 11.27 16.21 -2.08
N SER A 223 10.44 15.79 -1.12
CA SER A 223 10.02 16.61 -0.01
C SER A 223 10.89 16.42 1.25
N SER A 224 10.44 16.98 2.37
CA SER A 224 11.10 16.75 3.67
C SER A 224 10.98 15.28 4.09
N SER A 225 12.05 14.71 4.64
CA SER A 225 12.07 13.38 5.23
C SER A 225 11.02 13.16 6.34
N ALA A 226 10.45 14.24 6.88
CA ALA A 226 9.30 14.15 7.78
C ALA A 226 8.04 13.53 7.12
N ASN A 227 7.98 13.53 5.78
CA ASN A 227 6.88 12.96 4.99
C ASN A 227 7.20 11.59 4.42
N TRP A 228 8.38 11.04 4.66
CA TRP A 228 8.78 9.75 4.12
C TRP A 228 8.13 8.59 4.86
N SER A 229 8.01 7.47 4.18
CA SER A 229 7.26 6.31 4.68
C SER A 229 7.99 5.56 5.80
N TYR A 230 9.34 5.57 5.82
CA TYR A 230 10.18 4.86 6.79
C TYR A 230 11.01 5.82 7.66
N PRO A 231 10.47 6.35 8.78
CA PRO A 231 11.12 7.40 9.57
C PRO A 231 12.29 6.96 10.45
N ASN A 232 12.36 5.69 10.89
CA ASN A 232 13.41 5.20 11.79
C ASN A 232 14.82 5.32 11.19
N TRP A 233 14.90 5.10 9.88
CA TRP A 233 16.08 5.35 9.04
C TRP A 233 15.57 6.15 7.85
N PRO A 234 15.50 7.49 7.97
CA PRO A 234 14.65 8.28 7.07
C PRO A 234 14.85 7.92 5.61
N SER A 235 13.89 7.18 5.06
CA SER A 235 13.86 6.68 3.69
C SER A 235 12.43 6.69 3.16
N ASP A 236 12.28 6.96 1.87
CA ASP A 236 11.01 6.89 1.16
C ASP A 236 11.05 5.65 0.27
N ILE A 237 10.50 4.54 0.75
CA ILE A 237 10.66 3.20 0.15
C ILE A 237 9.34 2.49 -0.15
N ASP A 238 8.22 3.07 0.26
CA ASP A 238 6.87 2.61 -0.10
C ASP A 238 6.33 3.48 -1.24
N HIS A 239 6.15 2.89 -2.42
CA HIS A 239 5.89 3.64 -3.65
C HIS A 239 4.61 3.22 -4.36
N ILE A 240 4.08 4.14 -5.17
CA ILE A 240 2.91 3.94 -6.02
C ILE A 240 3.25 4.33 -7.46
N LEU A 241 3.36 3.35 -8.34
CA LEU A 241 3.55 3.51 -9.77
C LEU A 241 2.21 3.35 -10.50
N VAL A 242 1.95 4.19 -11.47
CA VAL A 242 0.74 4.13 -12.29
C VAL A 242 1.07 4.11 -13.78
N THR A 243 0.20 3.48 -14.58
CA THR A 243 0.30 3.51 -16.05
C THR A 243 -0.41 4.72 -16.64
N ASN A 244 -0.09 5.07 -17.90
CA ASN A 244 -0.60 6.26 -18.58
C ASN A 244 -2.13 6.26 -18.76
N GLU A 245 -2.80 5.12 -18.72
CA GLU A 245 -4.26 5.02 -18.73
C GLU A 245 -4.89 5.70 -17.50
N LEU A 246 -4.10 5.93 -16.44
CA LEU A 246 -4.53 6.65 -15.24
C LEU A 246 -4.17 8.14 -15.24
N PHE A 247 -3.31 8.63 -16.16
CA PHE A 247 -2.82 10.02 -16.11
C PHE A 247 -3.92 11.07 -16.15
N ASN A 248 -5.00 10.82 -16.87
CA ASN A 248 -6.13 11.75 -16.92
C ASN A 248 -6.91 11.87 -15.60
N TYR A 249 -6.75 10.89 -14.68
CA TYR A 249 -7.42 10.87 -13.38
C TYR A 249 -6.60 11.55 -12.28
N PHE A 250 -5.37 12.03 -12.61
CA PHE A 250 -4.52 12.77 -11.68
C PHE A 250 -5.00 14.20 -11.41
N THR A 251 -5.83 14.78 -12.27
CA THR A 251 -6.41 16.09 -12.02
C THR A 251 -7.28 16.03 -10.77
N ASN A 252 -6.87 16.72 -9.70
CA ASN A 252 -7.45 16.67 -8.36
C ASN A 252 -7.21 15.33 -7.60
N SER A 253 -6.22 14.53 -8.00
CA SER A 253 -5.76 13.42 -7.18
C SER A 253 -5.05 13.91 -5.92
N ASN A 254 -5.10 13.11 -4.87
CA ASN A 254 -4.29 13.29 -3.67
C ASN A 254 -3.36 12.09 -3.54
N VAL A 255 -2.05 12.35 -3.37
CA VAL A 255 -1.08 11.30 -3.02
C VAL A 255 -0.38 11.77 -1.77
N SER A 256 -0.27 10.97 -0.74
CA SER A 256 0.42 11.37 0.48
C SER A 256 0.83 10.19 1.35
N THR A 257 1.88 10.38 2.11
CA THR A 257 2.15 9.57 3.30
C THR A 257 1.14 9.94 4.38
N ILE A 258 0.46 8.94 4.92
CA ILE A 258 -0.57 9.12 5.92
C ILE A 258 0.09 9.05 7.30
N ARG A 259 0.24 10.19 7.94
CA ARG A 259 0.95 10.32 9.22
C ARG A 259 0.03 9.98 10.39
N ILE A 260 -0.24 8.69 10.55
CA ILE A 260 -1.09 8.16 11.63
C ILE A 260 -0.51 8.47 13.00
N ASP A 261 0.82 8.54 13.10
CA ASP A 261 1.56 8.90 14.29
C ASP A 261 1.18 10.28 14.86
N ASP A 262 0.76 11.23 14.01
CA ASP A 262 0.30 12.55 14.45
C ASP A 262 -0.99 12.50 15.29
N TYR A 263 -1.74 11.40 15.23
CA TYR A 263 -2.99 11.17 15.96
C TYR A 263 -2.82 10.35 17.23
N LEU A 264 -1.59 9.93 17.55
CA LEU A 264 -1.30 9.10 18.72
C LEU A 264 -0.66 9.91 19.84
N VAL A 265 -1.07 9.65 21.07
CA VAL A 265 -0.34 10.11 22.25
C VAL A 265 1.02 9.42 22.28
N GLY A 266 2.11 10.21 22.26
CA GLY A 266 3.47 9.71 22.14
C GLY A 266 3.99 9.66 20.68
N GLY A 267 3.16 10.01 19.71
CA GLY A 267 3.55 10.21 18.32
C GLY A 267 4.20 8.99 17.68
N TRP A 268 5.27 9.22 16.93
CA TRP A 268 6.02 8.19 16.21
C TRP A 268 6.44 7.02 17.13
N SER A 269 6.94 7.29 18.33
CA SER A 269 7.37 6.23 19.25
C SER A 269 6.25 5.25 19.61
N THR A 270 5.03 5.74 19.78
CA THR A 270 3.87 4.88 20.06
C THR A 270 3.44 4.10 18.81
N TYR A 271 3.45 4.76 17.65
CA TYR A 271 3.13 4.15 16.38
C TYR A 271 4.09 3.01 16.04
N ASP A 272 5.39 3.28 16.07
CA ASP A 272 6.44 2.30 15.81
C ASP A 272 6.35 1.10 16.78
N ASN A 273 6.21 1.35 18.07
CA ASN A 273 6.15 0.25 19.04
C ASN A 273 4.92 -0.65 18.91
N ILE A 274 3.77 -0.12 18.47
CA ILE A 274 2.50 -0.84 18.53
C ILE A 274 2.02 -1.28 17.16
N ILE A 275 2.29 -0.50 16.12
CA ILE A 275 1.65 -0.66 14.81
C ILE A 275 2.67 -1.07 13.75
N SER A 276 3.59 -0.19 13.36
CA SER A 276 4.55 -0.42 12.29
C SER A 276 5.68 0.61 12.30
N ASP A 277 6.84 0.24 11.77
CA ASP A 277 7.95 1.12 11.43
C ASP A 277 7.78 1.81 10.05
N HIS A 278 6.69 1.51 9.33
CA HIS A 278 6.30 2.18 8.08
C HIS A 278 4.99 2.93 8.23
N ARG A 279 4.91 4.13 7.65
CA ARG A 279 3.67 4.86 7.42
C ARG A 279 3.01 4.43 6.12
N PRO A 280 1.66 4.35 6.04
CA PRO A 280 0.99 4.09 4.78
C PRO A 280 1.23 5.21 3.78
N VAL A 281 1.32 4.85 2.49
CA VAL A 281 1.30 5.79 1.36
C VAL A 281 0.03 5.56 0.55
N GLY A 282 -0.69 6.62 0.25
CA GLY A 282 -2.00 6.52 -0.41
C GLY A 282 -2.11 7.36 -1.68
N ILE A 283 -2.95 6.88 -2.59
CA ILE A 283 -3.41 7.59 -3.79
C ILE A 283 -4.93 7.63 -3.80
N SER A 284 -5.48 8.80 -4.08
CA SER A 284 -6.92 9.03 -4.27
C SER A 284 -7.15 9.52 -5.69
N LEU A 285 -7.72 8.69 -6.55
CA LEU A 285 -7.95 8.95 -7.96
C LEU A 285 -9.40 9.33 -8.22
N ASN A 286 -9.62 10.48 -8.84
CA ASN A 286 -10.95 10.96 -9.13
C ASN A 286 -11.45 10.44 -10.49
N PHE A 287 -12.39 9.48 -10.46
CA PHE A 287 -13.04 8.90 -11.64
C PHE A 287 -14.33 9.65 -12.03
N LEU A 288 -14.46 10.92 -11.69
CA LEU A 288 -15.59 11.68 -12.16
C LEU A 288 -15.53 11.79 -13.68
N THR A 289 -16.53 11.25 -14.36
CA THR A 289 -16.79 11.62 -15.75
C THR A 289 -17.08 13.11 -15.79
N PRO A 290 -16.39 13.90 -16.64
CA PRO A 290 -16.77 15.30 -16.83
C PRO A 290 -18.27 15.35 -17.13
N GLY A 291 -19.02 16.05 -16.29
CA GLY A 291 -20.45 16.27 -16.52
C GLY A 291 -20.66 16.91 -17.89
N CYS A 292 -21.79 16.66 -18.50
CA CYS A 292 -22.16 17.40 -19.71
C CYS A 292 -22.21 18.91 -19.40
N THR A 293 -21.41 19.69 -20.11
CA THR A 293 -21.40 21.18 -19.95
C THR A 293 -22.57 21.86 -20.64
N ASP A 294 -23.44 21.10 -21.31
CA ASP A 294 -24.68 21.62 -21.92
C ASP A 294 -25.77 21.77 -20.84
N ASN A 295 -26.10 23.02 -20.49
CA ASN A 295 -27.11 23.34 -19.48
C ASN A 295 -28.53 22.83 -19.84
N ASN A 296 -28.75 22.35 -21.07
CA ASN A 296 -30.01 21.77 -21.51
C ASN A 296 -30.00 20.24 -21.47
N ALA A 297 -28.89 19.61 -21.13
CA ALA A 297 -28.82 18.16 -21.00
C ALA A 297 -29.58 17.68 -19.76
N VAL A 298 -30.29 16.57 -19.90
CA VAL A 298 -31.11 15.98 -18.81
C VAL A 298 -30.24 15.50 -17.61
N ASN A 299 -28.96 15.38 -17.83
CA ASN A 299 -27.95 14.92 -16.84
C ASN A 299 -26.95 16.03 -16.44
N TYR A 300 -27.30 17.30 -16.63
CA TYR A 300 -26.49 18.44 -16.18
C TYR A 300 -26.43 18.51 -14.65
#